data_849ca1aea6cb65417265fda7eb65fa31
#
_entry.id   849ca1aea6cb65417265fda7eb65fa31
#
_cell.length_a   1.000
_cell.length_b   1.000
_cell.length_c   1.000
_cell.angle_alpha   90.00
_cell.angle_beta   90.00
_cell.angle_gamma   90.00
#
_symmetry.space_group_name_H-M   'P 1'
#
loop_
_entity.id
_entity.type
_entity.pdbx_description
1 polymer ?
#
loop_
_entity_poly.entity_id
_entity_poly.type
_entity_poly.pdbx_seq_one_letter_code
_entity_poly.pdbx_strand_id
1 'polypeptide(L)'
;LLIIPYFGKWPIWFEAHLISIKYNPSINWLCPTDCKIPEEHPENIKFLKTNLENLNKHVNEVVDCEVPLTPRKFCDLKPAYAHIFSEEVEVYDFWGFCDLDIIWGDIRKFITPQLLENYDIISSRKEAISGHFNLFRNSEKLNKLYREIPNYKKLFEHPKFQWTDEKILTEFLKNKSFKKGQDVKVYWAKILLNSDSKGRAHQEYEFDKWIWEEGKVKDAITKKEVMYLHFINWKRTMKYSEIAYKDDAE
;
A
#
# COMPACT_ATOMS: atom_id res chain seq x y z
N LEU A 1 1.48 -6.72 -8.60
CA LEU A 1 2.24 -6.92 -7.35
C LEU A 1 1.97 -5.78 -6.37
N LEU A 2 1.71 -6.11 -5.09
CA LEU A 2 1.67 -5.14 -4.00
C LEU A 2 2.91 -5.30 -3.12
N ILE A 3 3.61 -4.20 -2.83
CA ILE A 3 4.85 -4.18 -2.07
C ILE A 3 4.55 -3.63 -0.67
N ILE A 4 4.89 -4.39 0.36
CA ILE A 4 4.57 -4.11 1.76
C ILE A 4 5.78 -4.36 2.66
N PRO A 5 6.81 -3.51 2.66
CA PRO A 5 7.96 -3.68 3.54
C PRO A 5 7.56 -3.52 5.01
N TYR A 6 8.02 -4.44 5.85
CA TYR A 6 7.75 -4.37 7.28
C TYR A 6 8.94 -4.88 8.10
N PHE A 7 9.36 -4.12 9.10
CA PHE A 7 10.53 -4.40 9.93
C PHE A 7 10.21 -4.31 11.42
N GLY A 8 10.79 -5.22 12.21
CA GLY A 8 10.64 -5.27 13.65
C GLY A 8 9.86 -6.50 14.13
N LYS A 9 8.65 -6.33 14.63
CA LYS A 9 7.81 -7.44 15.13
C LYS A 9 6.44 -7.37 14.46
N TRP A 10 5.94 -8.54 14.04
CA TRP A 10 4.59 -8.61 13.50
C TRP A 10 3.56 -8.05 14.48
N PRO A 11 2.63 -7.22 14.00
CA PRO A 11 1.53 -6.75 14.82
C PRO A 11 0.50 -7.87 15.04
N ILE A 12 -0.35 -7.72 16.06
CA ILE A 12 -1.36 -8.72 16.42
C ILE A 12 -2.38 -9.02 15.31
N TRP A 13 -2.58 -8.09 14.39
CA TRP A 13 -3.51 -8.26 13.25
C TRP A 13 -2.85 -8.89 12.00
N PHE A 14 -1.57 -9.27 12.08
CA PHE A 14 -0.84 -9.76 10.92
C PHE A 14 -1.44 -11.05 10.34
N GLU A 15 -1.89 -11.94 11.22
CA GLU A 15 -2.55 -13.19 10.81
C GLU A 15 -3.84 -12.90 10.02
N ALA A 16 -4.70 -12.00 10.52
CA ALA A 16 -5.90 -11.60 9.78
C ALA A 16 -5.58 -10.94 8.43
N HIS A 17 -4.50 -10.17 8.37
CA HIS A 17 -4.01 -9.63 7.10
C HIS A 17 -3.64 -10.77 6.12
N LEU A 18 -2.90 -11.78 6.59
CA LEU A 18 -2.53 -12.95 5.78
C LEU A 18 -3.76 -13.75 5.31
N ILE A 19 -4.72 -13.99 6.21
CA ILE A 19 -5.98 -14.66 5.84
C ILE A 19 -6.67 -13.87 4.73
N SER A 20 -6.76 -12.56 4.85
CA SER A 20 -7.40 -11.73 3.83
C SER A 20 -6.66 -11.72 2.48
N ILE A 21 -5.33 -11.86 2.48
CA ILE A 21 -4.51 -12.06 1.27
C ILE A 21 -4.88 -13.36 0.55
N LYS A 22 -5.02 -14.45 1.30
CA LYS A 22 -5.36 -15.78 0.75
C LYS A 22 -6.62 -15.77 -0.12
N TYR A 23 -7.60 -14.92 0.21
CA TYR A 23 -8.84 -14.78 -0.56
C TYR A 23 -8.71 -13.93 -1.84
N ASN A 24 -7.51 -13.46 -2.16
CA ASN A 24 -7.21 -12.71 -3.38
C ASN A 24 -6.11 -13.40 -4.21
N PRO A 25 -6.30 -14.65 -4.68
CA PRO A 25 -5.23 -15.47 -5.26
C PRO A 25 -4.66 -14.92 -6.57
N SER A 26 -5.35 -14.00 -7.25
CA SER A 26 -4.86 -13.34 -8.47
C SER A 26 -4.04 -12.07 -8.20
N ILE A 27 -3.84 -11.72 -6.95
CA ILE A 27 -2.98 -10.62 -6.52
C ILE A 27 -1.78 -11.23 -5.81
N ASN A 28 -0.59 -10.67 -6.04
CA ASN A 28 0.63 -11.10 -5.35
C ASN A 28 1.14 -10.00 -4.44
N TRP A 29 1.77 -10.39 -3.33
CA TRP A 29 2.41 -9.49 -2.39
C TRP A 29 3.90 -9.79 -2.27
N LEU A 30 4.72 -8.74 -2.16
CA LEU A 30 6.12 -8.80 -1.80
C LEU A 30 6.30 -8.15 -0.43
N CYS A 31 6.85 -8.88 0.52
CA CYS A 31 7.10 -8.38 1.87
C CYS A 31 8.58 -8.45 2.24
N PRO A 32 9.36 -7.40 1.93
CA PRO A 32 10.71 -7.25 2.49
C PRO A 32 10.65 -7.10 4.02
N THR A 33 11.37 -7.97 4.76
CA THR A 33 11.23 -8.01 6.22
C THR A 33 12.43 -8.63 6.94
N ASP A 34 12.67 -8.18 8.18
CA ASP A 34 13.56 -8.83 9.15
C ASP A 34 12.79 -9.70 10.15
N CYS A 35 11.46 -9.65 10.16
CA CYS A 35 10.63 -10.44 11.05
C CYS A 35 10.78 -11.95 10.77
N LYS A 36 10.47 -12.79 11.77
CA LYS A 36 10.36 -14.24 11.55
C LYS A 36 9.23 -14.51 10.55
N ILE A 37 9.57 -15.19 9.47
CA ILE A 37 8.56 -15.59 8.46
C ILE A 37 7.68 -16.69 9.08
N PRO A 38 6.33 -16.59 8.97
CA PRO A 38 5.44 -17.65 9.41
C PRO A 38 5.72 -18.96 8.65
N GLU A 39 5.61 -20.07 9.35
CA GLU A 39 5.80 -21.41 8.74
C GLU A 39 4.71 -21.70 7.71
N GLU A 40 3.48 -21.26 8.02
CA GLU A 40 2.34 -21.31 7.11
C GLU A 40 1.95 -19.91 6.69
N HIS A 41 1.80 -19.69 5.42
CA HIS A 41 1.35 -18.42 4.84
C HIS A 41 0.74 -18.63 3.44
N PRO A 42 -0.08 -17.73 2.93
CA PRO A 42 -0.63 -17.81 1.58
C PRO A 42 0.46 -17.88 0.51
N GLU A 43 0.22 -18.66 -0.54
CA GLU A 43 1.17 -18.83 -1.66
C GLU A 43 1.41 -17.54 -2.44
N ASN A 44 0.46 -16.62 -2.40
CA ASN A 44 0.50 -15.35 -3.11
C ASN A 44 1.19 -14.21 -2.34
N ILE A 45 1.89 -14.51 -1.23
CA ILE A 45 2.83 -13.58 -0.59
C ILE A 45 4.25 -14.15 -0.61
N LYS A 46 5.18 -13.40 -1.16
CA LYS A 46 6.62 -13.69 -1.12
C LYS A 46 7.27 -12.83 -0.04
N PHE A 47 7.88 -13.48 0.96
CA PHE A 47 8.73 -12.80 1.92
C PHE A 47 10.15 -12.69 1.39
N LEU A 48 10.67 -11.46 1.34
CA LEU A 48 12.07 -11.19 1.04
C LEU A 48 12.80 -10.96 2.36
N LYS A 49 13.52 -11.99 2.82
CA LYS A 49 14.27 -11.89 4.08
C LYS A 49 15.44 -10.93 3.91
N THR A 50 15.38 -9.80 4.60
CA THR A 50 16.39 -8.74 4.58
C THR A 50 16.34 -7.95 5.88
N ASN A 51 17.24 -7.00 6.06
CA ASN A 51 17.21 -6.02 7.14
C ASN A 51 17.37 -4.61 6.57
N LEU A 52 17.10 -3.62 7.41
CA LEU A 52 17.17 -2.22 6.98
C LEU A 52 18.56 -1.80 6.51
N GLU A 53 19.62 -2.31 7.10
CA GLU A 53 21.00 -1.96 6.72
C GLU A 53 21.33 -2.46 5.32
N ASN A 54 21.08 -3.73 5.04
CA ASN A 54 21.31 -4.31 3.72
C ASN A 54 20.45 -3.66 2.65
N LEU A 55 19.16 -3.44 2.99
CA LEU A 55 18.25 -2.77 2.08
C LEU A 55 18.65 -1.32 1.81
N ASN A 56 19.21 -0.61 2.81
CA ASN A 56 19.63 0.77 2.64
C ASN A 56 20.75 0.94 1.64
N LYS A 57 21.71 0.02 1.59
CA LYS A 57 22.79 0.05 0.58
C LYS A 57 22.21 -0.02 -0.82
N HIS A 58 21.33 -0.97 -1.06
CA HIS A 58 20.65 -1.12 -2.36
C HIS A 58 19.77 0.10 -2.68
N VAL A 59 19.00 0.60 -1.71
CA VAL A 59 18.19 1.81 -1.88
C VAL A 59 19.04 2.99 -2.32
N ASN A 60 20.16 3.27 -1.63
CA ASN A 60 21.02 4.40 -1.93
C ASN A 60 21.59 4.33 -3.36
N GLU A 61 21.98 3.13 -3.81
CA GLU A 61 22.44 2.90 -5.18
C GLU A 61 21.35 3.20 -6.21
N VAL A 62 20.12 2.71 -5.97
CA VAL A 62 18.99 2.84 -6.88
C VAL A 62 18.47 4.28 -6.95
N VAL A 63 18.31 4.95 -5.81
CA VAL A 63 17.77 6.32 -5.78
C VAL A 63 18.83 7.40 -5.97
N ASP A 64 20.11 7.00 -6.01
CA ASP A 64 21.27 7.88 -6.23
C ASP A 64 21.35 9.04 -5.20
N CYS A 65 21.13 8.68 -3.92
CA CYS A 65 21.31 9.59 -2.77
C CYS A 65 21.34 8.81 -1.43
N GLU A 66 21.87 9.45 -0.38
CA GLU A 66 22.04 8.86 0.93
C GLU A 66 20.75 8.98 1.77
N VAL A 67 20.00 7.91 1.87
CA VAL A 67 18.75 7.87 2.65
C VAL A 67 19.02 7.45 4.09
N PRO A 68 18.68 8.25 5.10
CA PRO A 68 18.76 7.83 6.51
C PRO A 68 17.61 6.87 6.83
N LEU A 69 17.71 5.62 6.35
CA LEU A 69 16.62 4.68 6.29
C LEU A 69 16.19 4.21 7.69
N THR A 70 14.93 4.40 7.97
CA THR A 70 14.20 3.86 9.13
C THR A 70 12.88 3.27 8.63
N PRO A 71 12.18 2.42 9.40
CA PRO A 71 10.87 1.91 8.98
C PRO A 71 9.87 3.03 8.59
N ARG A 72 9.91 4.15 9.29
CA ARG A 72 9.05 5.31 8.96
C ARG A 72 9.55 6.05 7.72
N LYS A 73 10.85 6.23 7.57
CA LYS A 73 11.44 6.89 6.40
C LYS A 73 11.22 6.10 5.12
N PHE A 74 11.14 4.79 5.22
CA PHE A 74 10.88 3.93 4.07
C PHE A 74 9.52 4.21 3.41
N CYS A 75 8.55 4.76 4.14
CA CYS A 75 7.29 5.22 3.54
C CYS A 75 7.49 6.33 2.51
N ASP A 76 8.46 7.23 2.69
CA ASP A 76 8.78 8.27 1.70
C ASP A 76 9.26 7.70 0.36
N LEU A 77 9.79 6.48 0.37
CA LEU A 77 10.32 5.80 -0.81
C LEU A 77 9.26 5.02 -1.59
N LYS A 78 8.01 4.98 -1.15
CA LYS A 78 6.92 4.27 -1.84
C LYS A 78 6.82 4.60 -3.34
N PRO A 79 7.00 5.87 -3.78
CA PRO A 79 7.02 6.19 -5.21
C PRO A 79 8.18 5.59 -5.99
N ALA A 80 9.24 5.12 -5.31
CA ALA A 80 10.42 4.50 -5.90
C ALA A 80 10.42 2.95 -5.79
N TYR A 81 9.40 2.35 -5.18
CA TYR A 81 9.41 0.90 -4.90
C TYR A 81 9.61 0.04 -6.15
N ALA A 82 8.98 0.37 -7.28
CA ALA A 82 9.21 -0.39 -8.50
C ALA A 82 10.64 -0.32 -9.03
N HIS A 83 11.34 0.75 -8.74
CA HIS A 83 12.75 0.88 -9.12
C HIS A 83 13.66 0.16 -8.12
N ILE A 84 13.33 0.20 -6.83
CA ILE A 84 14.07 -0.50 -5.76
C ILE A 84 13.91 -2.03 -5.90
N PHE A 85 12.71 -2.49 -6.24
CA PHE A 85 12.36 -3.91 -6.38
C PHE A 85 12.11 -4.28 -7.85
N SER A 86 12.97 -3.78 -8.76
CA SER A 86 12.76 -3.90 -10.21
C SER A 86 12.71 -5.35 -10.68
N GLU A 87 13.52 -6.23 -10.10
CA GLU A 87 13.53 -7.66 -10.44
C GLU A 87 12.19 -8.34 -10.09
N GLU A 88 11.62 -7.99 -8.93
CA GLU A 88 10.34 -8.55 -8.48
C GLU A 88 9.14 -7.97 -9.22
N VAL A 89 9.26 -6.75 -9.72
CA VAL A 89 8.17 -6.06 -10.44
C VAL A 89 8.10 -6.45 -11.91
N GLU A 90 9.19 -6.90 -12.50
CA GLU A 90 9.36 -7.08 -13.95
C GLU A 90 8.22 -7.85 -14.64
N VAL A 91 7.73 -8.90 -14.03
CA VAL A 91 6.73 -9.80 -14.61
C VAL A 91 5.28 -9.34 -14.44
N TYR A 92 5.04 -8.21 -13.83
CA TYR A 92 3.69 -7.71 -13.52
C TYR A 92 3.33 -6.50 -14.37
N ASP A 93 2.08 -6.42 -14.83
CA ASP A 93 1.55 -5.26 -15.55
C ASP A 93 1.36 -4.04 -14.65
N PHE A 94 1.11 -4.28 -13.36
CA PHE A 94 0.93 -3.26 -12.33
C PHE A 94 1.70 -3.63 -11.07
N TRP A 95 2.27 -2.62 -10.46
CA TRP A 95 2.80 -2.67 -9.11
C TRP A 95 2.09 -1.65 -8.22
N GLY A 96 2.21 -1.82 -6.94
CA GLY A 96 1.66 -0.87 -5.99
C GLY A 96 2.24 -1.06 -4.61
N PHE A 97 1.74 -0.29 -3.68
CA PHE A 97 2.08 -0.44 -2.27
C PHE A 97 0.83 -0.46 -1.41
N CYS A 98 0.93 -1.09 -0.26
CA CYS A 98 -0.09 -1.04 0.76
C CYS A 98 0.52 -1.01 2.16
N ASP A 99 -0.28 -0.61 3.13
CA ASP A 99 0.09 -0.69 4.54
C ASP A 99 -0.34 -2.05 5.13
N LEU A 100 0.30 -2.46 6.22
CA LEU A 100 0.01 -3.73 6.88
C LEU A 100 -1.28 -3.70 7.73
N ASP A 101 -1.76 -2.51 8.08
CA ASP A 101 -2.99 -2.31 8.84
C ASP A 101 -4.25 -2.28 7.93
N ILE A 102 -4.29 -3.25 7.02
CA ILE A 102 -5.38 -3.46 6.08
C ILE A 102 -5.90 -4.90 6.18
N ILE A 103 -7.22 -5.05 6.17
CA ILE A 103 -7.90 -6.32 5.91
C ILE A 103 -8.57 -6.22 4.55
N TRP A 104 -8.20 -7.11 3.64
CA TRP A 104 -8.68 -7.11 2.27
C TRP A 104 -10.05 -7.76 2.13
N GLY A 105 -10.91 -7.14 1.34
CA GLY A 105 -12.07 -7.78 0.72
C GLY A 105 -11.72 -8.30 -0.68
N ASP A 106 -12.71 -8.38 -1.55
CA ASP A 106 -12.53 -8.80 -2.94
C ASP A 106 -11.94 -7.65 -3.78
N ILE A 107 -10.62 -7.68 -3.98
CA ILE A 107 -9.91 -6.63 -4.70
C ILE A 107 -10.38 -6.58 -6.16
N ARG A 108 -10.58 -7.72 -6.81
CA ARG A 108 -10.93 -7.77 -8.25
C ARG A 108 -12.31 -7.26 -8.56
N LYS A 109 -13.21 -7.25 -7.60
CA LYS A 109 -14.52 -6.61 -7.75
C LYS A 109 -14.42 -5.09 -7.96
N PHE A 110 -13.38 -4.46 -7.39
CA PHE A 110 -13.17 -3.02 -7.46
C PHE A 110 -12.09 -2.63 -8.46
N ILE A 111 -11.04 -3.42 -8.56
CA ILE A 111 -9.94 -3.22 -9.53
C ILE A 111 -10.20 -4.13 -10.74
N THR A 112 -11.10 -3.67 -11.59
CA THR A 112 -11.54 -4.41 -12.78
C THR A 112 -10.53 -4.31 -13.93
N PRO A 113 -10.52 -5.26 -14.88
CA PRO A 113 -9.69 -5.16 -16.09
C PRO A 113 -9.91 -3.82 -16.83
N GLN A 114 -11.17 -3.39 -16.99
CA GLN A 114 -11.50 -2.12 -17.63
C GLN A 114 -10.86 -0.92 -16.93
N LEU A 115 -10.80 -0.93 -15.59
CA LEU A 115 -10.12 0.13 -14.82
C LEU A 115 -8.62 0.13 -15.12
N LEU A 116 -7.99 -1.04 -15.13
CA LEU A 116 -6.57 -1.21 -15.42
C LEU A 116 -6.20 -0.83 -16.85
N GLU A 117 -7.08 -1.06 -17.83
CA GLU A 117 -6.87 -0.64 -19.23
C GLU A 117 -6.86 0.88 -19.37
N ASN A 118 -7.74 1.58 -18.65
CA ASN A 118 -7.98 3.00 -18.86
C ASN A 118 -7.10 3.94 -18.03
N TYR A 119 -6.46 3.45 -16.97
CA TYR A 119 -5.69 4.28 -16.05
C TYR A 119 -4.29 3.76 -15.80
N ASP A 120 -3.38 4.67 -15.55
CA ASP A 120 -1.97 4.40 -15.27
C ASP A 120 -1.67 4.37 -13.77
N ILE A 121 -2.40 5.18 -13.00
CA ILE A 121 -2.34 5.23 -11.54
C ILE A 121 -3.75 5.08 -10.98
N ILE A 122 -3.92 4.25 -9.97
CA ILE A 122 -5.19 4.06 -9.26
C ILE A 122 -4.97 4.38 -7.79
N SER A 123 -5.60 5.45 -7.31
CA SER A 123 -5.60 5.83 -5.90
C SER A 123 -6.91 5.43 -5.22
N SER A 124 -6.83 5.10 -3.95
CA SER A 124 -8.00 4.82 -3.12
C SER A 124 -8.62 6.06 -2.47
N ARG A 125 -8.08 7.23 -2.73
CA ARG A 125 -8.59 8.50 -2.19
C ARG A 125 -9.12 9.41 -3.29
N LYS A 126 -10.17 10.15 -2.97
CA LYS A 126 -10.65 11.23 -3.84
C LYS A 126 -9.61 12.36 -3.86
N GLU A 127 -9.15 12.69 -5.06
CA GLU A 127 -8.28 13.84 -5.32
C GLU A 127 -6.93 13.83 -4.59
N ALA A 128 -6.48 12.68 -4.10
CA ALA A 128 -5.18 12.54 -3.46
C ALA A 128 -4.60 11.14 -3.65
N ILE A 129 -3.30 11.04 -3.70
CA ILE A 129 -2.60 9.77 -3.55
C ILE A 129 -2.77 9.30 -2.10
N SER A 130 -3.03 8.04 -1.93
CA SER A 130 -3.19 7.42 -0.62
C SER A 130 -1.87 6.79 -0.16
N GLY A 131 -1.43 7.06 1.06
CA GLY A 131 -0.25 6.41 1.61
C GLY A 131 -0.44 4.91 1.86
N HIS A 132 -1.68 4.46 2.01
CA HIS A 132 -1.97 3.08 2.41
C HIS A 132 -2.37 2.14 1.26
N PHE A 133 -2.69 2.67 0.06
CA PHE A 133 -2.92 1.84 -1.12
C PHE A 133 -2.91 2.66 -2.40
N ASN A 134 -2.07 2.30 -3.34
CA ASN A 134 -2.09 2.76 -4.73
C ASN A 134 -1.57 1.68 -5.66
N LEU A 135 -2.00 1.77 -6.92
CA LEU A 135 -1.44 0.98 -8.02
C LEU A 135 -0.87 1.90 -9.08
N PHE A 136 0.19 1.44 -9.72
CA PHE A 136 0.87 2.10 -10.83
C PHE A 136 1.06 1.09 -11.95
N ARG A 137 0.80 1.49 -13.19
CA ARG A 137 1.15 0.68 -14.35
C ARG A 137 2.67 0.47 -14.38
N ASN A 138 3.10 -0.76 -14.58
CA ASN A 138 4.51 -1.07 -14.71
C ASN A 138 5.04 -0.56 -16.06
N SER A 139 5.73 0.54 -16.01
CA SER A 139 6.41 1.13 -17.16
C SER A 139 7.66 1.89 -16.68
N GLU A 140 8.68 1.95 -17.50
CA GLU A 140 9.93 2.64 -17.13
C GLU A 140 9.67 4.08 -16.65
N LYS A 141 8.77 4.77 -17.31
CA LYS A 141 8.36 6.14 -16.95
C LYS A 141 7.78 6.20 -15.54
N LEU A 142 6.82 5.33 -15.21
CA LEU A 142 6.14 5.36 -13.91
C LEU A 142 7.00 4.79 -12.79
N ASN A 143 7.83 3.80 -13.09
CA ASN A 143 8.76 3.22 -12.13
C ASN A 143 9.83 4.22 -11.67
N LYS A 144 10.14 5.21 -12.52
CA LYS A 144 11.11 6.27 -12.26
C LYS A 144 10.47 7.65 -12.04
N LEU A 145 9.13 7.73 -11.95
CA LEU A 145 8.39 8.98 -11.84
C LEU A 145 8.84 9.86 -10.66
N TYR A 146 9.25 9.24 -9.56
CA TYR A 146 9.75 9.95 -8.37
C TYR A 146 10.95 10.87 -8.67
N ARG A 147 11.77 10.55 -9.69
CA ARG A 147 12.91 11.37 -10.11
C ARG A 147 12.51 12.71 -10.72
N GLU A 148 11.27 12.82 -11.16
CA GLU A 148 10.71 14.05 -11.72
C GLU A 148 10.10 14.95 -10.63
N ILE A 149 9.97 14.47 -9.40
CA ILE A 149 9.56 15.27 -8.25
C ILE A 149 10.67 16.28 -7.94
N PRO A 150 10.37 17.59 -7.89
CA PRO A 150 11.36 18.60 -7.59
C PRO A 150 12.10 18.31 -6.28
N ASN A 151 13.43 18.34 -6.33
CA ASN A 151 14.29 18.09 -5.17
C ASN A 151 14.10 16.72 -4.49
N TYR A 152 13.70 15.67 -5.22
CA TYR A 152 13.45 14.35 -4.64
C TYR A 152 14.60 13.84 -3.77
N LYS A 153 15.87 14.08 -4.17
CA LYS A 153 17.05 13.69 -3.37
C LYS A 153 17.01 14.34 -1.98
N LYS A 154 16.78 15.65 -1.91
CA LYS A 154 16.68 16.36 -0.61
C LYS A 154 15.54 15.85 0.25
N LEU A 155 14.43 15.43 -0.36
CA LEU A 155 13.31 14.81 0.35
C LEU A 155 13.70 13.44 0.92
N PHE A 156 14.41 12.64 0.14
CA PHE A 156 14.85 11.31 0.56
C PHE A 156 15.99 11.37 1.59
N GLU A 157 16.93 12.28 1.45
CA GLU A 157 18.04 12.51 2.38
C GLU A 157 17.61 13.15 3.70
N HIS A 158 16.42 13.76 3.75
CA HIS A 158 15.94 14.38 4.97
C HIS A 158 15.67 13.33 6.06
N PRO A 159 16.17 13.49 7.31
CA PRO A 159 16.08 12.47 8.34
C PRO A 159 14.65 12.22 8.86
N LYS A 160 13.77 13.20 8.70
CA LYS A 160 12.34 13.04 9.08
C LYS A 160 11.50 12.68 7.86
N PHE A 161 10.40 11.97 8.11
CA PHE A 161 9.37 11.67 7.10
C PHE A 161 8.81 12.95 6.46
N GLN A 162 8.72 12.98 5.13
CA GLN A 162 8.38 14.16 4.34
C GLN A 162 7.03 14.06 3.63
N TRP A 163 6.26 12.97 3.84
CA TRP A 163 4.98 12.70 3.14
C TRP A 163 5.13 12.66 1.60
N THR A 164 6.26 12.15 1.11
CA THR A 164 6.54 12.04 -0.33
C THR A 164 5.54 11.11 -1.01
N ASP A 165 5.12 10.06 -0.33
CA ASP A 165 4.17 9.05 -0.78
C ASP A 165 2.71 9.53 -0.87
N GLU A 166 2.38 10.65 -0.27
CA GLU A 166 1.02 11.19 -0.25
C GLU A 166 0.97 12.63 -0.79
N LYS A 167 1.30 13.59 0.07
CA LYS A 167 1.13 15.02 -0.22
C LYS A 167 1.95 15.46 -1.42
N ILE A 168 3.25 15.19 -1.39
CA ILE A 168 4.17 15.68 -2.43
C ILE A 168 3.87 15.04 -3.78
N LEU A 169 3.65 13.73 -3.81
CA LEU A 169 3.28 13.03 -5.04
C LEU A 169 1.92 13.51 -5.57
N THR A 170 0.95 13.79 -4.69
CA THR A 170 -0.35 14.34 -5.08
C THR A 170 -0.19 15.72 -5.74
N GLU A 171 0.52 16.63 -5.09
CA GLU A 171 0.77 17.97 -5.61
C GLU A 171 1.52 17.92 -6.95
N PHE A 172 2.52 17.05 -7.04
CA PHE A 172 3.27 16.85 -8.27
C PHE A 172 2.36 16.38 -9.42
N LEU A 173 1.56 15.33 -9.22
CA LEU A 173 0.67 14.78 -10.25
C LEU A 173 -0.41 15.78 -10.69
N LYS A 174 -0.93 16.60 -9.79
CA LYS A 174 -1.96 17.61 -10.10
C LYS A 174 -1.39 18.82 -10.85
N ASN A 175 -0.17 19.23 -10.52
CA ASN A 175 0.43 20.45 -11.05
C ASN A 175 1.32 20.19 -12.26
N LYS A 176 1.62 18.93 -12.57
CA LYS A 176 2.48 18.60 -13.69
C LYS A 176 1.74 18.67 -15.02
N SER A 177 2.20 19.56 -15.88
CA SER A 177 1.89 19.50 -17.30
C SER A 177 2.77 18.44 -17.95
N PHE A 178 2.20 17.29 -18.26
CA PHE A 178 2.88 16.28 -19.06
C PHE A 178 3.03 16.77 -20.50
N LYS A 179 4.12 16.40 -21.17
CA LYS A 179 4.28 16.67 -22.61
C LYS A 179 3.14 15.99 -23.36
N LYS A 180 2.66 16.61 -24.44
CA LYS A 180 1.61 16.05 -25.29
C LYS A 180 1.91 14.60 -25.66
N GLY A 181 0.97 13.69 -25.40
CA GLY A 181 1.15 12.24 -25.61
C GLY A 181 1.86 11.49 -24.47
N GLN A 182 2.20 12.17 -23.39
CA GLN A 182 2.81 11.57 -22.19
C GLN A 182 1.94 11.73 -20.94
N ASP A 183 0.66 12.02 -21.14
CA ASP A 183 -0.28 12.21 -20.03
C ASP A 183 -0.37 10.94 -19.17
N VAL A 184 -0.31 11.12 -17.87
CA VAL A 184 -0.53 10.05 -16.88
C VAL A 184 -1.99 10.13 -16.45
N LYS A 185 -2.73 9.08 -16.71
CA LYS A 185 -4.14 8.99 -16.32
C LYS A 185 -4.28 8.46 -14.90
N VAL A 186 -4.79 9.30 -14.01
CA VAL A 186 -4.99 8.93 -12.61
C VAL A 186 -6.47 8.70 -12.32
N TYR A 187 -6.79 7.55 -11.75
CA TYR A 187 -8.11 7.25 -11.22
C TYR A 187 -8.20 7.65 -9.75
N TRP A 188 -8.97 8.69 -9.46
CA TRP A 188 -9.21 9.20 -8.13
C TRP A 188 -10.47 8.56 -7.56
N ALA A 189 -10.34 7.42 -6.90
CA ALA A 189 -11.47 6.66 -6.41
C ALA A 189 -12.08 7.24 -5.14
N LYS A 190 -13.41 7.27 -5.07
CA LYS A 190 -14.14 7.65 -3.86
C LYS A 190 -14.32 6.50 -2.87
N ILE A 191 -14.20 5.25 -3.28
CA ILE A 191 -14.91 4.16 -2.57
C ILE A 191 -14.13 2.84 -2.61
N LEU A 192 -12.83 2.89 -2.49
CA LEU A 192 -12.07 1.64 -2.40
C LEU A 192 -11.88 1.16 -0.96
N LEU A 193 -12.22 2.00 0.00
CA LEU A 193 -12.10 1.73 1.43
C LEU A 193 -13.39 2.09 2.16
N ASN A 194 -13.42 1.76 3.40
CA ASN A 194 -14.53 1.92 4.30
C ASN A 194 -14.72 3.35 4.85
N SER A 195 -13.89 4.34 4.52
CA SER A 195 -14.08 5.69 5.00
C SER A 195 -15.26 6.39 4.33
N ASP A 196 -15.96 7.16 5.11
CA ASP A 196 -17.00 8.01 4.61
C ASP A 196 -16.46 9.28 3.92
N SER A 197 -17.40 10.09 3.45
CA SER A 197 -17.16 11.32 2.71
C SER A 197 -16.61 12.48 3.52
N LYS A 198 -16.38 12.35 4.82
CA LYS A 198 -16.00 13.48 5.70
C LYS A 198 -14.53 13.86 5.65
N GLY A 199 -13.80 13.43 4.64
CA GLY A 199 -12.44 13.89 4.34
C GLY A 199 -11.35 13.31 5.22
N ARG A 200 -11.67 12.52 6.19
CA ARG A 200 -10.71 11.73 6.95
C ARG A 200 -10.62 10.35 6.31
N ALA A 201 -9.65 10.18 5.49
CA ALA A 201 -9.43 8.96 4.71
C ALA A 201 -9.18 7.71 5.54
N HIS A 202 -9.40 7.72 6.81
CA HIS A 202 -8.82 6.75 7.68
C HIS A 202 -9.75 6.40 8.80
N GLN A 203 -11.02 6.09 8.57
CA GLN A 203 -11.47 5.23 9.47
C GLN A 203 -11.68 5.54 10.84
N GLU A 204 -12.35 6.55 11.14
CA GLU A 204 -12.98 6.70 12.44
C GLU A 204 -14.37 6.09 12.30
N TYR A 205 -14.45 4.82 12.60
CA TYR A 205 -15.74 4.18 12.76
C TYR A 205 -16.21 4.44 14.17
N GLU A 206 -16.95 5.49 14.33
CA GLU A 206 -17.76 5.63 15.51
C GLU A 206 -18.82 4.55 15.45
N PHE A 207 -18.70 3.42 16.02
CA PHE A 207 -19.72 2.36 16.14
C PHE A 207 -20.03 1.54 14.89
N ASP A 208 -19.33 1.72 13.81
CA ASP A 208 -19.57 0.92 12.62
C ASP A 208 -19.11 -0.50 12.84
N LYS A 209 -19.96 -1.42 12.49
CA LYS A 209 -19.62 -2.83 12.49
C LYS A 209 -19.35 -3.26 11.08
N TRP A 210 -18.13 -3.68 10.86
CA TRP A 210 -17.71 -4.29 9.62
C TRP A 210 -17.63 -5.78 9.82
N ILE A 211 -18.13 -6.53 8.85
CA ILE A 211 -18.06 -7.98 8.81
C ILE A 211 -17.12 -8.35 7.68
N TRP A 212 -16.09 -9.13 8.01
CA TRP A 212 -15.29 -9.82 7.04
C TRP A 212 -15.72 -11.27 7.00
N GLU A 213 -16.09 -11.77 5.84
CA GLU A 213 -16.55 -13.12 5.63
C GLU A 213 -16.17 -13.57 4.22
N GLU A 214 -15.50 -14.71 4.10
CA GLU A 214 -15.12 -15.32 2.81
C GLU A 214 -14.50 -14.32 1.81
N GLY A 215 -13.55 -13.51 2.26
CA GLY A 215 -12.87 -12.53 1.42
C GLY A 215 -13.70 -11.30 1.04
N LYS A 216 -14.81 -11.04 1.73
CA LYS A 216 -15.66 -9.86 1.52
C LYS A 216 -15.74 -9.03 2.77
N VAL A 217 -15.64 -7.73 2.59
CA VAL A 217 -15.84 -6.75 3.67
C VAL A 217 -17.14 -6.02 3.44
N LYS A 218 -18.05 -6.08 4.41
CA LYS A 218 -19.37 -5.45 4.33
C LYS A 218 -19.68 -4.65 5.58
N ASP A 219 -20.29 -3.50 5.40
CA ASP A 219 -20.96 -2.80 6.48
C ASP A 219 -22.12 -3.65 7.04
N ALA A 220 -22.15 -3.85 8.36
CA ALA A 220 -23.12 -4.74 9.00
C ALA A 220 -24.57 -4.25 8.87
N ILE A 221 -24.77 -2.94 8.74
CA ILE A 221 -26.09 -2.29 8.67
C ILE A 221 -26.52 -2.14 7.21
N THR A 222 -25.75 -1.41 6.43
CA THR A 222 -26.10 -1.06 5.04
C THR A 222 -25.82 -2.18 4.05
N LYS A 223 -25.06 -3.22 4.46
CA LYS A 223 -24.59 -4.31 3.61
C LYS A 223 -23.70 -3.85 2.43
N LYS A 224 -23.29 -2.59 2.42
CA LYS A 224 -22.40 -2.07 1.41
C LYS A 224 -21.04 -2.75 1.51
N GLU A 225 -20.58 -3.27 0.40
CA GLU A 225 -19.26 -3.89 0.29
C GLU A 225 -18.19 -2.86 -0.01
N VAL A 226 -17.01 -3.05 0.56
CA VAL A 226 -15.81 -2.23 0.32
C VAL A 226 -14.63 -3.12 -0.02
N MET A 227 -13.62 -2.55 -0.70
CA MET A 227 -12.45 -3.30 -1.13
C MET A 227 -11.57 -3.72 0.04
N TYR A 228 -11.45 -2.92 1.07
CA TYR A 228 -10.67 -3.22 2.27
C TYR A 228 -11.06 -2.34 3.46
N LEU A 229 -10.66 -2.79 4.63
CA LEU A 229 -10.64 -1.99 5.86
C LEU A 229 -9.21 -1.52 6.11
N HIS A 230 -9.04 -0.24 6.38
CA HIS A 230 -7.80 0.32 6.86
C HIS A 230 -8.03 0.86 8.28
N PHE A 231 -7.32 0.39 9.28
CA PHE A 231 -7.63 0.65 10.70
C PHE A 231 -6.52 1.37 11.45
N ILE A 232 -5.94 2.39 10.83
CA ILE A 232 -4.81 3.16 11.36
C ILE A 232 -5.01 3.66 12.80
N ASN A 233 -6.22 4.05 13.16
CA ASN A 233 -6.50 4.57 14.49
C ASN A 233 -6.72 3.45 15.51
N TRP A 234 -7.38 2.38 15.12
CA TRP A 234 -7.65 1.24 16.00
C TRP A 234 -6.41 0.47 16.42
N LYS A 235 -5.38 0.44 15.59
CA LYS A 235 -4.13 -0.23 15.96
C LYS A 235 -3.49 0.33 17.23
N ARG A 236 -3.83 1.55 17.65
CA ARG A 236 -3.36 2.12 18.91
C ARG A 236 -4.09 1.52 20.11
N THR A 237 -5.38 1.28 19.99
CA THR A 237 -6.20 0.64 21.01
C THR A 237 -6.03 -0.87 21.03
N MET A 238 -5.84 -1.51 19.89
CA MET A 238 -5.58 -2.95 19.78
C MET A 238 -4.33 -3.40 20.55
N LYS A 239 -3.36 -2.52 20.77
CA LYS A 239 -2.17 -2.82 21.59
C LYS A 239 -2.49 -3.04 23.06
N TYR A 240 -3.62 -2.57 23.53
CA TYR A 240 -4.02 -2.58 24.94
C TYR A 240 -5.31 -3.37 25.19
N SER A 241 -5.99 -3.80 24.13
CA SER A 241 -7.15 -4.65 24.25
C SER A 241 -6.70 -6.11 24.14
N GLU A 242 -7.11 -6.94 25.06
CA GLU A 242 -7.11 -8.40 24.92
C GLU A 242 -8.17 -8.80 23.88
N ILE A 243 -8.02 -8.36 22.66
CA ILE A 243 -8.78 -8.90 21.57
C ILE A 243 -8.19 -10.27 21.31
N ALA A 244 -8.75 -11.27 21.96
CA ALA A 244 -8.55 -12.64 21.58
C ALA A 244 -9.05 -12.76 20.14
N TYR A 245 -8.14 -12.92 19.21
CA TYR A 245 -8.46 -13.45 17.91
C TYR A 245 -8.97 -14.87 18.18
N LYS A 246 -10.27 -15.03 18.15
CA LYS A 246 -10.84 -16.35 17.98
C LYS A 246 -10.82 -16.61 16.49
N ASP A 247 -10.04 -17.60 16.11
CA ASP A 247 -10.20 -18.25 14.84
C ASP A 247 -11.54 -18.97 14.90
N ASP A 248 -12.59 -18.29 14.44
CA ASP A 248 -13.92 -18.88 14.30
C ASP A 248 -14.00 -19.71 13.00
N ALA A 249 -12.89 -20.28 12.60
CA ALA A 249 -12.81 -21.31 11.57
C ALA A 249 -12.88 -22.69 12.22
N GLU A 250 -13.90 -22.96 13.05
CA GLU A 250 -14.42 -24.26 13.35
C GLU A 250 -15.84 -24.42 12.80
#